data_ab16f4a1ffda6fc30a5ca23616723c3e
#
_entry.id   ab16f4a1ffda6fc30a5ca23616723c3e
#
_cell.length_a   1.000
_cell.length_b   1.000
_cell.length_c   1.000
_cell.angle_alpha   90.00
_cell.angle_beta   90.00
_cell.angle_gamma   90.00
#
_symmetry.space_group_name_H-M   'P 1'
#
loop_
_entity.id
_entity.type
_entity.pdbx_description
1 polymer ?
#
loop_
_entity_poly.entity_id
_entity_poly.type
_entity_poly.pdbx_seq_one_letter_code
_entity_poly.pdbx_strand_id
1 'polypeptide(L)'
;MRNNVVLRPLPCHFYDVERMESWLQEQAAKGLFLTRWGIVFARFRRAEPAKVRYRITAARLEGNILENPPEAPDAEQRELFSGEGWQFVAGRGELFVYLCSDSTAPELDTDPAVQALSLKMVRRDARTTAVVVLLNAAMMAMNMGMRGGFFWLGTLVKAPGTVLLAALLFADYLLYGVSGWLNLRRMTRQLKQGIPLDHNKPWRAEAVRYRASVLGALVLVVGMVAVAAGWGEPAEISADEYGALPFATLTDLTGSDTVQEKTSLTAQ
;
A
#
# COMPACT_ATOMS: atom_id res chain seq x y z
N MET A 1 17.10 -3.99 -30.56
CA MET A 1 17.66 -4.09 -29.20
C MET A 1 16.60 -4.73 -28.31
N ARG A 2 16.77 -5.97 -27.85
CA ARG A 2 15.83 -6.63 -26.93
C ARG A 2 15.81 -5.83 -25.61
N ASN A 3 14.63 -5.37 -25.21
CA ASN A 3 14.43 -4.71 -23.93
C ASN A 3 14.85 -5.66 -22.79
N ASN A 4 16.04 -5.48 -22.26
CA ASN A 4 16.63 -6.35 -21.21
C ASN A 4 16.04 -6.07 -19.82
N VAL A 5 14.89 -5.36 -19.78
CA VAL A 5 14.23 -4.93 -18.57
C VAL A 5 13.10 -5.88 -18.22
N VAL A 6 13.07 -6.34 -16.98
CA VAL A 6 12.02 -7.22 -16.43
C VAL A 6 11.40 -6.53 -15.24
N LEU A 7 10.06 -6.47 -15.20
CA LEU A 7 9.30 -6.00 -14.05
C LEU A 7 8.87 -7.21 -13.20
N ARG A 8 9.05 -7.10 -11.88
CA ARG A 8 8.59 -8.09 -10.92
C ARG A 8 7.77 -7.41 -9.82
N PRO A 9 6.62 -7.96 -9.44
CA PRO A 9 5.87 -7.44 -8.31
C PRO A 9 6.66 -7.67 -7.01
N LEU A 10 6.59 -6.69 -6.11
CA LEU A 10 7.24 -6.79 -4.81
C LEU A 10 6.69 -7.98 -4.01
N PRO A 11 7.52 -8.61 -3.17
CA PRO A 11 7.09 -9.75 -2.35
C PRO A 11 6.43 -9.33 -1.03
N CYS A 12 6.72 -8.13 -0.55
CA CYS A 12 6.28 -7.66 0.77
C CYS A 12 6.30 -6.13 0.83
N HIS A 13 5.82 -5.62 1.95
CA HIS A 13 5.91 -4.19 2.24
C HIS A 13 7.38 -3.74 2.26
N PHE A 14 7.68 -2.53 1.75
CA PHE A 14 9.07 -2.07 1.59
C PHE A 14 9.84 -1.91 2.92
N TYR A 15 9.15 -1.78 4.06
CA TYR A 15 9.76 -1.81 5.39
C TYR A 15 10.07 -3.23 5.90
N ASP A 16 9.76 -4.29 5.18
CA ASP A 16 10.17 -5.66 5.53
C ASP A 16 11.51 -5.98 4.86
N VAL A 17 12.56 -5.37 5.43
CA VAL A 17 13.93 -5.41 4.89
C VAL A 17 14.43 -6.84 4.75
N GLU A 18 14.26 -7.68 5.79
CA GLU A 18 14.75 -9.06 5.82
C GLU A 18 14.23 -9.90 4.64
N ARG A 19 12.91 -9.85 4.39
CA ARG A 19 12.30 -10.59 3.27
C ARG A 19 12.64 -9.99 1.91
N MET A 20 12.79 -8.67 1.85
CA MET A 20 13.15 -7.98 0.62
C MET A 20 14.57 -8.36 0.17
N GLU A 21 15.53 -8.37 1.09
CA GLU A 21 16.91 -8.79 0.82
C GLU A 21 16.99 -10.24 0.33
N SER A 22 16.32 -11.16 1.05
CA SER A 22 16.24 -12.56 0.67
C SER A 22 15.65 -12.75 -0.74
N TRP A 23 14.59 -12.00 -1.07
CA TRP A 23 13.98 -12.03 -2.39
C TRP A 23 14.92 -11.49 -3.48
N LEU A 24 15.61 -10.37 -3.24
CA LEU A 24 16.55 -9.79 -4.19
C LEU A 24 17.72 -10.74 -4.48
N GLN A 25 18.25 -11.41 -3.46
CA GLN A 25 19.30 -12.43 -3.61
C GLN A 25 18.82 -13.60 -4.49
N GLU A 26 17.59 -14.08 -4.26
CA GLU A 26 16.99 -15.15 -5.10
C GLU A 26 16.78 -14.68 -6.55
N GLN A 27 16.41 -13.40 -6.79
CA GLN A 27 16.30 -12.86 -8.14
C GLN A 27 17.66 -12.78 -8.83
N ALA A 28 18.72 -12.37 -8.15
CA ALA A 28 20.07 -12.31 -8.72
C ALA A 28 20.62 -13.73 -9.06
N ALA A 29 20.31 -14.72 -8.24
CA ALA A 29 20.61 -16.12 -8.55
C ALA A 29 19.91 -16.64 -9.80
N LYS A 30 18.85 -15.95 -10.27
CA LYS A 30 18.15 -16.21 -11.54
C LYS A 30 18.60 -15.28 -12.69
N GLY A 31 19.65 -14.50 -12.48
CA GLY A 31 20.16 -13.54 -13.46
C GLY A 31 19.34 -12.25 -13.56
N LEU A 32 18.61 -11.88 -12.52
CA LEU A 32 17.83 -10.64 -12.46
C LEU A 32 18.42 -9.71 -11.42
N PHE A 33 19.04 -8.61 -11.85
CA PHE A 33 19.67 -7.62 -11.01
C PHE A 33 18.79 -6.37 -10.89
N LEU A 34 18.56 -5.91 -9.68
CA LEU A 34 17.75 -4.72 -9.40
C LEU A 34 18.35 -3.49 -10.09
N THR A 35 17.51 -2.66 -10.72
CA THR A 35 17.90 -1.36 -11.28
C THR A 35 17.05 -0.21 -10.73
N ARG A 36 15.80 -0.50 -10.33
CA ARG A 36 14.92 0.49 -9.69
C ARG A 36 13.96 -0.19 -8.74
N TRP A 37 13.80 0.40 -7.57
CA TRP A 37 12.86 -0.05 -6.55
C TRP A 37 11.60 0.82 -6.59
N GLY A 38 10.52 0.32 -7.17
CA GLY A 38 9.24 1.04 -7.27
C GLY A 38 8.27 0.74 -6.14
N ILE A 39 7.03 1.23 -6.28
CA ILE A 39 5.98 1.11 -5.24
C ILE A 39 5.38 -0.30 -5.21
N VAL A 40 4.98 -0.82 -6.36
CA VAL A 40 4.35 -2.13 -6.53
C VAL A 40 5.27 -3.09 -7.26
N PHE A 41 6.10 -2.56 -8.17
CA PHE A 41 7.00 -3.34 -9.01
C PHE A 41 8.44 -2.89 -8.84
N ALA A 42 9.36 -3.84 -8.83
CA ALA A 42 10.77 -3.59 -8.98
C ALA A 42 11.20 -3.86 -10.44
N ARG A 43 12.12 -3.04 -10.94
CA ARG A 43 12.68 -3.16 -12.29
C ARG A 43 14.03 -3.85 -12.19
N PHE A 44 14.22 -4.87 -13.02
CA PHE A 44 15.44 -5.66 -13.09
C PHE A 44 16.05 -5.60 -14.48
N ARG A 45 17.37 -5.74 -14.52
CA ARG A 45 18.14 -6.01 -15.73
C ARG A 45 18.51 -7.50 -15.74
N ARG A 46 18.44 -8.13 -16.91
CA ARG A 46 18.95 -9.48 -17.10
C ARG A 46 20.48 -9.45 -17.23
N ALA A 47 21.15 -10.33 -16.50
CA ALA A 47 22.58 -10.58 -16.57
C ALA A 47 22.85 -12.06 -16.28
N GLU A 48 24.09 -12.47 -16.23
CA GLU A 48 24.45 -13.83 -15.82
C GLU A 48 24.04 -14.08 -14.36
N PRO A 49 23.46 -15.27 -14.07
CA PRO A 49 23.12 -15.65 -12.72
C PRO A 49 24.34 -15.61 -11.80
N ALA A 50 24.22 -14.92 -10.66
CA ALA A 50 25.30 -14.84 -9.69
C ALA A 50 24.76 -14.90 -8.27
N LYS A 51 25.56 -15.47 -7.37
CA LYS A 51 25.32 -15.39 -5.92
C LYS A 51 25.89 -14.07 -5.42
N VAL A 52 25.01 -13.16 -5.08
CA VAL A 52 25.36 -11.84 -4.54
C VAL A 52 24.63 -11.61 -3.24
N ARG A 53 25.18 -10.74 -2.41
CA ARG A 53 24.52 -10.27 -1.20
C ARG A 53 23.83 -8.93 -1.49
N TYR A 54 22.59 -8.80 -1.07
CA TYR A 54 21.87 -7.54 -1.03
C TYR A 54 21.70 -7.11 0.41
N ARG A 55 21.92 -5.81 0.69
CA ARG A 55 21.63 -5.18 1.98
C ARG A 55 20.86 -3.90 1.79
N ILE A 56 19.95 -3.66 2.71
CA ILE A 56 19.12 -2.48 2.73
C ILE A 56 19.43 -1.72 4.01
N THR A 57 20.00 -0.55 3.84
CA THR A 57 20.35 0.35 4.94
C THR A 57 19.47 1.58 4.95
N ALA A 58 19.33 2.23 6.11
CA ALA A 58 18.66 3.52 6.17
C ALA A 58 19.58 4.63 5.69
N ALA A 59 19.01 5.63 5.01
CA ALA A 59 19.70 6.84 4.64
C ALA A 59 20.19 7.58 5.90
N ARG A 60 21.41 8.08 5.87
CA ARG A 60 21.88 9.07 6.84
C ARG A 60 21.29 10.42 6.43
N LEU A 61 20.21 10.81 7.06
CA LEU A 61 19.59 12.11 6.82
C LEU A 61 20.20 13.12 7.78
N GLU A 62 21.11 13.94 7.29
CA GLU A 62 21.51 15.21 7.90
C GLU A 62 20.62 16.28 7.26
N GLY A 63 19.46 16.59 7.84
CA GLY A 63 18.60 17.60 7.24
C GLY A 63 17.23 17.77 7.86
N ASN A 64 16.51 18.74 7.35
CA ASN A 64 15.19 19.15 7.81
C ASN A 64 14.13 18.11 7.43
N ILE A 65 13.21 17.85 8.34
CA ILE A 65 12.12 16.84 8.22
C ILE A 65 11.18 17.10 7.02
N LEU A 66 11.24 18.30 6.46
CA LEU A 66 10.41 18.76 5.35
C LEU A 66 11.04 18.55 3.96
N GLU A 67 12.28 18.10 3.91
CA GLU A 67 12.96 17.80 2.67
C GLU A 67 12.63 16.38 2.20
N ASN A 68 12.43 16.23 0.91
CA ASN A 68 12.22 14.90 0.32
C ASN A 68 13.47 14.04 0.57
N PRO A 69 13.30 12.76 0.95
CA PRO A 69 14.43 11.86 1.13
C PRO A 69 15.24 11.79 -0.17
N PRO A 70 16.58 11.78 -0.06
CA PRO A 70 17.45 11.75 -1.23
C PRO A 70 17.24 10.45 -2.01
N GLU A 71 17.27 10.52 -3.34
CA GLU A 71 17.15 9.33 -4.19
C GLU A 71 18.41 8.44 -4.15
N ALA A 72 19.52 8.96 -3.67
CA ALA A 72 20.80 8.28 -3.58
C ALA A 72 21.54 8.69 -2.30
N PRO A 73 22.45 7.82 -1.78
CA PRO A 73 23.30 8.15 -0.66
C PRO A 73 24.25 9.32 -0.99
N ASP A 74 24.71 10.02 0.04
CA ASP A 74 25.75 11.05 -0.11
C ASP A 74 27.05 10.45 -0.66
N ALA A 75 27.96 11.33 -1.11
CA ALA A 75 29.22 10.91 -1.71
C ALA A 75 30.10 10.16 -0.70
N GLU A 76 30.14 10.63 0.54
CA GLU A 76 30.94 10.04 1.61
C GLU A 76 30.47 8.62 1.96
N GLN A 77 29.17 8.42 2.15
CA GLN A 77 28.61 7.10 2.41
C GLN A 77 28.83 6.14 1.24
N ARG A 78 28.74 6.64 0.01
CA ARG A 78 28.98 5.85 -1.20
C ARG A 78 30.44 5.42 -1.32
N GLU A 79 31.37 6.31 -1.08
CA GLU A 79 32.81 6.01 -1.10
C GLU A 79 33.17 5.01 0.01
N LEU A 80 32.68 5.22 1.23
CA LEU A 80 32.92 4.33 2.35
C LEU A 80 32.49 2.90 2.03
N PHE A 81 31.25 2.73 1.57
CA PHE A 81 30.71 1.39 1.26
C PHE A 81 31.31 0.77 0.01
N SER A 82 31.72 1.60 -0.99
CA SER A 82 32.41 1.08 -2.17
C SER A 82 33.81 0.59 -1.84
N GLY A 83 34.49 1.21 -0.89
CA GLY A 83 35.78 0.72 -0.37
C GLY A 83 35.69 -0.63 0.32
N GLU A 84 34.53 -0.98 0.87
CA GLU A 84 34.23 -2.29 1.47
C GLU A 84 33.63 -3.30 0.47
N GLY A 85 33.54 -2.95 -0.81
CA GLY A 85 33.01 -3.84 -1.87
C GLY A 85 31.50 -3.77 -2.08
N TRP A 86 30.79 -2.81 -1.46
CA TRP A 86 29.36 -2.63 -1.61
C TRP A 86 29.02 -1.54 -2.61
N GLN A 87 28.21 -1.86 -3.60
CA GLN A 87 27.76 -0.94 -4.63
C GLN A 87 26.33 -0.50 -4.41
N PHE A 88 26.07 0.81 -4.45
CA PHE A 88 24.71 1.34 -4.43
C PHE A 88 23.95 0.94 -5.69
N VAL A 89 22.72 0.49 -5.54
CA VAL A 89 21.86 0.00 -6.64
C VAL A 89 20.64 0.87 -6.84
N ALA A 90 19.88 1.09 -5.79
CA ALA A 90 18.63 1.84 -5.85
C ALA A 90 18.23 2.35 -4.46
N GLY A 91 17.54 3.49 -4.43
CA GLY A 91 16.91 4.02 -3.23
C GLY A 91 15.40 4.03 -3.33
N ARG A 92 14.74 4.03 -2.17
CA ARG A 92 13.31 4.27 -2.04
C ARG A 92 12.99 4.86 -0.67
N GLY A 93 12.51 6.08 -0.67
CA GLY A 93 12.34 6.84 0.56
C GLY A 93 13.66 6.91 1.32
N GLU A 94 13.63 6.54 2.58
CA GLU A 94 14.81 6.57 3.46
C GLU A 94 15.62 5.27 3.43
N LEU A 95 15.38 4.36 2.48
CA LEU A 95 16.05 3.07 2.38
C LEU A 95 16.88 2.98 1.11
N PHE A 96 18.12 2.55 1.24
CA PHE A 96 19.08 2.34 0.17
C PHE A 96 19.47 0.87 0.04
N VAL A 97 19.46 0.39 -1.19
CA VAL A 97 19.84 -1.00 -1.53
C VAL A 97 21.25 -1.01 -2.03
N TYR A 98 22.08 -1.83 -1.41
CA TYR A 98 23.45 -2.11 -1.80
C TYR A 98 23.60 -3.57 -2.25
N LEU A 99 24.55 -3.80 -3.14
CA LEU A 99 24.87 -5.10 -3.68
C LEU A 99 26.38 -5.35 -3.47
N CYS A 100 26.72 -6.56 -3.03
CA CYS A 100 28.10 -7.03 -2.97
C CYS A 100 28.22 -8.39 -3.66
N SER A 101 29.17 -8.50 -4.59
CA SER A 101 29.48 -9.74 -5.30
C SER A 101 30.57 -10.56 -4.60
N ASP A 102 31.32 -9.94 -3.71
CA ASP A 102 32.38 -10.58 -2.96
C ASP A 102 31.80 -11.23 -1.68
N SER A 103 31.97 -12.54 -1.55
CA SER A 103 31.54 -13.29 -0.37
C SER A 103 32.40 -13.02 0.87
N THR A 104 33.62 -12.50 0.66
CA THR A 104 34.58 -12.23 1.73
C THR A 104 34.51 -10.81 2.26
N ALA A 105 33.82 -9.92 1.55
CA ALA A 105 33.64 -8.54 1.98
C ALA A 105 32.94 -8.47 3.37
N PRO A 106 33.32 -7.51 4.22
CA PRO A 106 32.69 -7.33 5.51
C PRO A 106 31.18 -7.04 5.36
N GLU A 107 30.42 -7.40 6.37
CA GLU A 107 28.99 -7.13 6.40
C GLU A 107 28.75 -5.65 6.69
N LEU A 108 27.76 -5.05 6.01
CA LEU A 108 27.34 -3.69 6.32
C LEU A 108 26.64 -3.65 7.69
N ASP A 109 26.97 -2.63 8.48
CA ASP A 109 26.32 -2.38 9.78
C ASP A 109 26.26 -3.64 10.67
N THR A 110 27.43 -4.17 11.05
CA THR A 110 27.53 -5.39 11.88
C THR A 110 27.00 -5.21 13.30
N ASP A 111 26.94 -3.97 13.79
CA ASP A 111 26.43 -3.68 15.14
C ASP A 111 24.90 -3.48 15.12
N PRO A 112 24.12 -4.37 15.75
CA PRO A 112 22.66 -4.22 15.84
C PRO A 112 22.21 -2.91 16.50
N ALA A 113 23.01 -2.33 17.39
CA ALA A 113 22.68 -1.06 18.02
C ALA A 113 22.79 0.11 17.03
N VAL A 114 23.81 0.10 16.17
CA VAL A 114 23.98 1.08 15.09
C VAL A 114 22.86 0.94 14.07
N GLN A 115 22.52 -0.29 13.67
CA GLN A 115 21.37 -0.55 12.79
C GLN A 115 20.04 -0.05 13.39
N ALA A 116 19.82 -0.29 14.69
CA ALA A 116 18.61 0.19 15.37
C ALA A 116 18.55 1.74 15.43
N LEU A 117 19.70 2.39 15.49
CA LEU A 117 19.81 3.86 15.49
C LEU A 117 19.52 4.42 14.09
N SER A 118 20.11 3.86 13.04
CA SER A 118 19.88 4.29 11.65
C SER A 118 18.40 4.17 11.26
N LEU A 119 17.71 3.11 11.72
CA LEU A 119 16.28 2.92 11.50
C LEU A 119 15.38 3.85 12.33
N LYS A 120 15.93 4.70 13.21
CA LYS A 120 15.13 5.60 14.05
C LYS A 120 14.35 6.62 13.20
N MET A 121 14.96 7.15 12.14
CA MET A 121 14.32 8.11 11.24
C MET A 121 13.23 7.42 10.40
N VAL A 122 13.56 6.29 9.78
CA VAL A 122 12.60 5.46 9.01
C VAL A 122 11.39 5.09 9.88
N ARG A 123 11.60 4.75 11.15
CA ARG A 123 10.52 4.47 12.09
C ARG A 123 9.68 5.71 12.41
N ARG A 124 10.28 6.89 12.46
CA ARG A 124 9.55 8.14 12.67
C ARG A 124 8.63 8.41 11.49
N ASP A 125 9.13 8.26 10.27
CA ASP A 125 8.35 8.44 9.04
C ASP A 125 7.20 7.42 8.95
N ALA A 126 7.49 6.15 9.16
CA ALA A 126 6.46 5.10 9.21
C ALA A 126 5.39 5.35 10.29
N ARG A 127 5.79 5.92 11.45
CA ARG A 127 4.83 6.31 12.49
C ARG A 127 3.98 7.49 12.05
N THR A 128 4.60 8.50 11.42
CA THR A 128 3.87 9.66 10.91
C THR A 128 2.85 9.23 9.85
N THR A 129 3.25 8.37 8.92
CA THR A 129 2.35 7.78 7.92
C THR A 129 1.19 7.02 8.58
N ALA A 130 1.46 6.18 9.57
CA ALA A 130 0.43 5.46 10.30
C ALA A 130 -0.54 6.40 11.03
N VAL A 131 -0.02 7.47 11.65
CA VAL A 131 -0.85 8.50 12.31
C VAL A 131 -1.72 9.24 11.29
N VAL A 132 -1.18 9.64 10.15
CA VAL A 132 -1.93 10.29 9.06
C VAL A 132 -3.05 9.37 8.55
N VAL A 133 -2.76 8.09 8.35
CA VAL A 133 -3.76 7.08 7.96
C VAL A 133 -4.88 7.01 8.99
N LEU A 134 -4.56 6.94 10.28
CA LEU A 134 -5.55 6.90 11.36
C LEU A 134 -6.35 8.20 11.48
N LEU A 135 -5.71 9.36 11.29
CA LEU A 135 -6.41 10.65 11.28
C LEU A 135 -7.37 10.76 10.10
N ASN A 136 -6.98 10.33 8.91
CA ASN A 136 -7.87 10.27 7.75
C ASN A 136 -9.05 9.33 8.02
N ALA A 137 -8.80 8.20 8.68
CA ALA A 137 -9.86 7.29 9.11
C ALA A 137 -10.84 7.94 10.07
N ALA A 138 -10.33 8.63 11.08
CA ALA A 138 -11.15 9.35 12.07
C ALA A 138 -11.95 10.49 11.41
N MET A 139 -11.32 11.26 10.51
CA MET A 139 -12.01 12.31 9.75
C MET A 139 -13.13 11.72 8.87
N MET A 140 -12.89 10.60 8.24
CA MET A 140 -13.92 9.93 7.43
C MET A 140 -15.07 9.44 8.28
N ALA A 141 -14.79 8.82 9.42
CA ALA A 141 -15.82 8.39 10.39
C ALA A 141 -16.62 9.58 10.95
N MET A 142 -15.94 10.68 11.29
CA MET A 142 -16.58 11.92 11.75
C MET A 142 -17.47 12.53 10.67
N ASN A 143 -17.00 12.59 9.43
CA ASN A 143 -17.80 13.09 8.29
C ASN A 143 -19.04 12.21 8.07
N MET A 144 -18.89 10.90 8.25
CA MET A 144 -20.03 9.97 8.28
C MET A 144 -21.05 10.34 9.37
N GLY A 145 -20.60 10.59 10.59
CA GLY A 145 -21.46 10.96 11.70
C GLY A 145 -22.15 12.33 11.52
N MET A 146 -21.42 13.33 11.02
CA MET A 146 -21.91 14.70 10.88
C MET A 146 -22.95 14.88 9.76
N ARG A 147 -22.89 14.08 8.69
CA ARG A 147 -23.87 14.14 7.58
C ARG A 147 -25.23 13.53 7.92
N GLY A 148 -25.40 13.08 9.17
CA GLY A 148 -26.62 12.47 9.67
C GLY A 148 -26.82 11.03 9.21
N GLY A 149 -27.36 10.20 10.07
CA GLY A 149 -27.61 8.78 9.79
C GLY A 149 -28.49 8.53 8.56
N PHE A 150 -29.38 9.48 8.25
CA PHE A 150 -30.26 9.40 7.07
C PHE A 150 -29.54 9.42 5.73
N PHE A 151 -28.44 10.19 5.60
CA PHE A 151 -27.65 10.21 4.36
C PHE A 151 -27.00 8.83 4.11
N TRP A 152 -26.43 8.24 5.13
CA TRP A 152 -25.76 6.93 5.00
C TRP A 152 -26.75 5.77 4.88
N LEU A 153 -27.88 5.85 5.59
CA LEU A 153 -28.99 4.91 5.39
C LEU A 153 -29.51 4.99 3.96
N GLY A 154 -29.73 6.19 3.43
CA GLY A 154 -30.12 6.39 2.04
C GLY A 154 -29.12 5.81 1.05
N THR A 155 -27.80 6.02 1.26
CA THR A 155 -26.74 5.45 0.40
C THR A 155 -26.67 3.94 0.56
N LEU A 156 -26.80 3.42 1.76
CA LEU A 156 -26.80 1.97 2.02
C LEU A 156 -27.99 1.27 1.36
N VAL A 157 -29.15 1.92 1.33
CA VAL A 157 -30.34 1.37 0.68
C VAL A 157 -30.24 1.48 -0.85
N LYS A 158 -29.79 2.64 -1.38
CA LYS A 158 -29.71 2.88 -2.83
C LYS A 158 -28.55 2.14 -3.49
N ALA A 159 -27.41 2.05 -2.81
CA ALA A 159 -26.18 1.50 -3.37
C ALA A 159 -25.37 0.73 -2.31
N PRO A 160 -25.87 -0.40 -1.79
CA PRO A 160 -25.19 -1.16 -0.73
C PRO A 160 -23.82 -1.66 -1.19
N GLY A 161 -23.64 -1.98 -2.47
CA GLY A 161 -22.37 -2.41 -3.05
C GLY A 161 -21.28 -1.35 -2.95
N THR A 162 -21.59 -0.09 -3.16
CA THR A 162 -20.60 1.01 -3.06
C THR A 162 -20.11 1.19 -1.63
N VAL A 163 -21.00 1.12 -0.66
CA VAL A 163 -20.63 1.23 0.76
C VAL A 163 -19.73 0.07 1.18
N LEU A 164 -20.06 -1.15 0.75
CA LEU A 164 -19.24 -2.32 1.02
C LEU A 164 -17.85 -2.21 0.36
N LEU A 165 -17.79 -1.84 -0.93
CA LEU A 165 -16.52 -1.64 -1.64
C LEU A 165 -15.65 -0.57 -0.97
N ALA A 166 -16.24 0.56 -0.59
CA ALA A 166 -15.54 1.64 0.10
C ALA A 166 -15.01 1.18 1.47
N ALA A 167 -15.81 0.43 2.24
CA ALA A 167 -15.40 -0.10 3.53
C ALA A 167 -14.24 -1.11 3.42
N LEU A 168 -14.29 -2.00 2.42
CA LEU A 168 -13.21 -2.97 2.16
C LEU A 168 -11.92 -2.28 1.73
N LEU A 169 -12.01 -1.29 0.84
CA LEU A 169 -10.86 -0.52 0.38
C LEU A 169 -10.22 0.27 1.53
N PHE A 170 -11.03 0.83 2.39
CA PHE A 170 -10.59 1.53 3.58
C PHE A 170 -9.93 0.59 4.59
N ALA A 171 -10.48 -0.60 4.79
CA ALA A 171 -9.88 -1.62 5.65
C ALA A 171 -8.50 -2.07 5.12
N ASP A 172 -8.37 -2.30 3.81
CA ASP A 172 -7.09 -2.64 3.18
C ASP A 172 -6.06 -1.51 3.34
N TYR A 173 -6.46 -0.25 3.14
CA TYR A 173 -5.63 0.92 3.35
C TYR A 173 -5.11 1.03 4.80
N LEU A 174 -5.98 0.79 5.79
CA LEU A 174 -5.59 0.76 7.20
C LEU A 174 -4.60 -0.38 7.50
N LEU A 175 -4.90 -1.58 7.02
CA LEU A 175 -4.04 -2.74 7.20
C LEU A 175 -2.66 -2.52 6.59
N TYR A 176 -2.60 -1.94 5.38
CA TYR A 176 -1.34 -1.61 4.72
C TYR A 176 -0.51 -0.60 5.53
N GLY A 177 -1.10 0.53 5.93
CA GLY A 177 -0.39 1.58 6.67
C GLY A 177 0.11 1.12 8.05
N VAL A 178 -0.73 0.35 8.77
CA VAL A 178 -0.38 -0.16 10.11
C VAL A 178 0.63 -1.30 10.03
N SER A 179 0.52 -2.19 9.04
CA SER A 179 1.43 -3.34 8.91
C SER A 179 2.88 -2.91 8.70
N GLY A 180 3.12 -1.87 7.90
CA GLY A 180 4.47 -1.32 7.69
C GLY A 180 5.11 -0.82 8.98
N TRP A 181 4.37 -0.05 9.77
CA TRP A 181 4.84 0.42 11.08
C TRP A 181 5.08 -0.72 12.08
N LEU A 182 4.19 -1.72 12.12
CA LEU A 182 4.35 -2.87 13.01
C LEU A 182 5.59 -3.71 12.66
N ASN A 183 5.84 -3.95 11.37
CA ASN A 183 7.03 -4.66 10.90
C ASN A 183 8.30 -3.92 11.33
N LEU A 184 8.36 -2.62 11.08
CA LEU A 184 9.53 -1.82 11.45
C LEU A 184 9.72 -1.73 12.98
N ARG A 185 8.63 -1.62 13.73
CA ARG A 185 8.67 -1.66 15.21
C ARG A 185 9.20 -3.00 15.72
N ARG A 186 8.77 -4.12 15.12
CA ARG A 186 9.25 -5.46 15.48
C ARG A 186 10.74 -5.61 15.21
N MET A 187 11.18 -5.23 14.00
CA MET A 187 12.57 -5.26 13.58
C MET A 187 13.48 -4.42 14.51
N THR A 188 13.06 -3.18 14.81
CA THR A 188 13.82 -2.31 15.72
C THR A 188 13.89 -2.88 17.14
N ARG A 189 12.86 -3.60 17.61
CA ARG A 189 12.90 -4.26 18.92
C ARG A 189 13.88 -5.41 18.93
N GLN A 190 13.93 -6.24 17.89
CA GLN A 190 14.87 -7.35 17.73
C GLN A 190 16.33 -6.83 17.76
N LEU A 191 16.62 -5.79 16.96
CA LEU A 191 17.93 -5.16 16.93
C LEU A 191 18.36 -4.59 18.30
N LYS A 192 17.44 -3.95 19.05
CA LYS A 192 17.71 -3.46 20.41
C LYS A 192 17.98 -4.57 21.44
N GLN A 193 17.52 -5.78 21.16
CA GLN A 193 17.81 -6.97 21.97
C GLN A 193 19.13 -7.65 21.55
N GLY A 194 19.89 -7.04 20.62
CA GLY A 194 21.12 -7.60 20.10
C GLY A 194 20.92 -8.73 19.09
N ILE A 195 19.69 -8.95 18.63
CA ILE A 195 19.38 -9.99 17.64
C ILE A 195 19.58 -9.39 16.24
N PRO A 196 20.55 -9.87 15.44
CA PRO A 196 20.79 -9.38 14.09
C PRO A 196 19.60 -9.70 13.15
N LEU A 197 19.55 -9.00 12.03
CA LEU A 197 18.53 -9.24 10.99
C LEU A 197 18.77 -10.59 10.31
N ASP A 198 17.67 -11.28 10.00
CA ASP A 198 17.73 -12.53 9.23
C ASP A 198 17.64 -12.24 7.72
N HIS A 199 18.78 -12.17 7.07
CA HIS A 199 18.92 -11.89 5.64
C HIS A 199 18.43 -13.03 4.71
N ASN A 200 18.06 -14.19 5.26
CA ASN A 200 17.57 -15.36 4.53
C ASN A 200 16.11 -15.69 4.87
N LYS A 201 15.39 -14.76 5.46
CA LYS A 201 14.01 -14.95 5.89
C LYS A 201 13.09 -15.36 4.74
N PRO A 202 12.25 -16.38 4.90
CA PRO A 202 11.37 -16.85 3.83
C PRO A 202 10.34 -15.77 3.47
N TRP A 203 10.28 -15.41 2.19
CA TRP A 203 9.43 -14.34 1.66
C TRP A 203 8.18 -14.84 0.92
N ARG A 204 8.15 -16.11 0.47
CA ARG A 204 7.13 -16.61 -0.46
C ARG A 204 5.71 -16.55 0.09
N ALA A 205 5.50 -16.95 1.35
CA ALA A 205 4.18 -16.90 1.98
C ALA A 205 3.68 -15.46 2.14
N GLU A 206 4.58 -14.52 2.49
CA GLU A 206 4.25 -13.12 2.58
C GLU A 206 3.93 -12.52 1.21
N ALA A 207 4.66 -12.94 0.18
CA ALA A 207 4.43 -12.48 -1.19
C ALA A 207 3.02 -12.82 -1.70
N VAL A 208 2.51 -13.98 -1.34
CA VAL A 208 1.13 -14.35 -1.71
C VAL A 208 0.13 -13.41 -1.02
N ARG A 209 0.28 -13.19 0.29
CA ARG A 209 -0.60 -12.30 1.06
C ARG A 209 -0.54 -10.85 0.56
N TYR A 210 0.68 -10.33 0.40
CA TYR A 210 0.89 -8.95 -0.06
C TYR A 210 0.34 -8.72 -1.47
N ARG A 211 0.59 -9.64 -2.40
CA ARG A 211 0.08 -9.53 -3.77
C ARG A 211 -1.43 -9.69 -3.83
N ALA A 212 -2.01 -10.56 -3.00
CA ALA A 212 -3.46 -10.70 -2.89
C ALA A 212 -4.11 -9.41 -2.38
N SER A 213 -3.52 -8.74 -1.37
CA SER A 213 -3.98 -7.44 -0.88
C SER A 213 -3.90 -6.37 -1.97
N VAL A 214 -2.75 -6.23 -2.66
CA VAL A 214 -2.59 -5.25 -3.76
C VAL A 214 -3.58 -5.52 -4.90
N LEU A 215 -3.79 -6.79 -5.28
CA LEU A 215 -4.77 -7.15 -6.31
C LEU A 215 -6.20 -6.88 -5.84
N GLY A 216 -6.51 -7.18 -4.58
CA GLY A 216 -7.78 -6.89 -3.95
C GLY A 216 -8.08 -5.39 -3.97
N ALA A 217 -7.13 -4.55 -3.55
CA ALA A 217 -7.26 -3.10 -3.61
C ALA A 217 -7.50 -2.59 -5.05
N LEU A 218 -6.79 -3.15 -6.03
CA LEU A 218 -6.99 -2.79 -7.44
C LEU A 218 -8.40 -3.15 -7.92
N VAL A 219 -8.89 -4.35 -7.61
CA VAL A 219 -10.25 -4.79 -7.95
C VAL A 219 -11.30 -3.89 -7.30
N LEU A 220 -11.09 -3.52 -6.03
CA LEU A 220 -11.99 -2.62 -5.30
C LEU A 220 -12.02 -1.21 -5.94
N VAL A 221 -10.86 -0.68 -6.34
CA VAL A 221 -10.78 0.63 -7.05
C VAL A 221 -11.51 0.55 -8.38
N VAL A 222 -11.28 -0.50 -9.17
CA VAL A 222 -11.97 -0.69 -10.46
C VAL A 222 -13.47 -0.83 -10.25
N GLY A 223 -13.91 -1.58 -9.24
CA GLY A 223 -15.32 -1.71 -8.87
C GLY A 223 -15.95 -0.37 -8.49
N MET A 224 -15.25 0.45 -7.70
CA MET A 224 -15.73 1.81 -7.35
C MET A 224 -15.85 2.72 -8.59
N VAL A 225 -14.86 2.68 -9.49
CA VAL A 225 -14.91 3.46 -10.74
C VAL A 225 -16.06 2.99 -11.62
N ALA A 226 -16.29 1.68 -11.72
CA ALA A 226 -17.41 1.12 -12.50
C ALA A 226 -18.77 1.59 -11.96
N VAL A 227 -18.93 1.55 -10.63
CA VAL A 227 -20.17 2.04 -9.99
C VAL A 227 -20.31 3.57 -10.19
N ALA A 228 -19.23 4.34 -10.04
CA ALA A 228 -19.26 5.77 -10.28
C ALA A 228 -19.56 6.14 -11.75
N ALA A 229 -19.26 5.24 -12.67
CA ALA A 229 -19.61 5.37 -14.10
C ALA A 229 -21.05 4.92 -14.42
N GLY A 230 -21.87 4.63 -13.41
CA GLY A 230 -23.25 4.20 -13.58
C GLY A 230 -23.41 2.71 -13.93
N TRP A 231 -22.35 1.92 -13.83
CA TRP A 231 -22.46 0.48 -14.05
C TRP A 231 -23.14 -0.18 -12.85
N GLY A 232 -24.34 -0.67 -13.04
CA GLY A 232 -25.12 -1.32 -11.99
C GLY A 232 -26.14 -0.40 -11.31
N GLU A 233 -26.40 0.78 -11.85
CA GLU A 233 -27.61 1.50 -11.47
C GLU A 233 -28.84 0.67 -11.90
N PRO A 234 -29.83 0.47 -10.99
CA PRO A 234 -31.07 -0.14 -11.39
C PRO A 234 -31.66 0.70 -12.54
N ALA A 235 -32.13 0.02 -13.58
CA ALA A 235 -32.82 0.70 -14.67
C ALA A 235 -33.93 1.57 -14.08
N GLU A 236 -33.92 2.88 -14.42
CA GLU A 236 -35.03 3.76 -14.06
C GLU A 236 -36.31 3.14 -14.65
N ILE A 237 -37.24 2.74 -13.78
CA ILE A 237 -38.53 2.26 -14.21
C ILE A 237 -39.25 3.43 -14.85
N SER A 238 -39.61 3.30 -16.12
CA SER A 238 -40.33 4.35 -16.85
C SER A 238 -41.67 4.63 -16.17
N ALA A 239 -42.15 5.88 -16.27
CA ALA A 239 -43.43 6.26 -15.70
C ALA A 239 -44.58 5.38 -16.14
N ASP A 240 -44.50 4.77 -17.33
CA ASP A 240 -45.47 3.85 -17.88
C ASP A 240 -45.45 2.46 -17.20
N GLU A 241 -44.29 2.06 -16.67
CA GLU A 241 -44.15 0.79 -15.93
C GLU A 241 -44.62 0.89 -14.48
N TYR A 242 -44.66 2.12 -13.89
CA TYR A 242 -45.18 2.31 -12.53
C TYR A 242 -46.64 1.85 -12.38
N GLY A 243 -47.47 2.01 -13.44
CA GLY A 243 -48.86 1.55 -13.45
C GLY A 243 -49.02 0.02 -13.49
N ALA A 244 -47.95 -0.71 -13.81
CA ALA A 244 -47.97 -2.22 -13.88
C ALA A 244 -47.44 -2.86 -12.61
N LEU A 245 -46.88 -2.10 -11.66
CA LEU A 245 -46.32 -2.66 -10.43
C LEU A 245 -47.42 -2.93 -9.40
N PRO A 246 -47.41 -4.08 -8.70
CA PRO A 246 -48.41 -4.45 -7.72
C PRO A 246 -48.20 -3.74 -6.38
N PHE A 247 -48.25 -2.41 -6.33
CA PHE A 247 -48.30 -1.70 -5.05
C PHE A 247 -49.70 -1.16 -4.76
N ALA A 248 -50.03 -1.14 -3.48
CA ALA A 248 -51.25 -0.52 -3.01
C ALA A 248 -51.20 0.97 -3.36
N THR A 249 -52.16 1.45 -4.11
CA THR A 249 -52.33 2.89 -4.38
C THR A 249 -53.01 3.56 -3.16
N LEU A 250 -52.93 4.88 -3.12
CA LEU A 250 -53.58 5.62 -2.04
C LEU A 250 -55.11 5.43 -2.07
N THR A 251 -55.66 5.18 -3.24
CA THR A 251 -57.07 4.80 -3.44
C THR A 251 -57.40 3.44 -2.84
N ASP A 252 -56.48 2.49 -2.91
CA ASP A 252 -56.63 1.17 -2.28
C ASP A 252 -56.63 1.24 -0.75
N LEU A 253 -55.91 2.22 -0.18
CA LEU A 253 -55.79 2.43 1.26
C LEU A 253 -56.95 3.29 1.83
N THR A 254 -57.47 4.24 1.06
CA THR A 254 -58.48 5.19 1.53
C THR A 254 -59.90 4.86 1.13
N GLY A 255 -60.05 3.96 0.14
CA GLY A 255 -61.40 3.57 -0.36
C GLY A 255 -62.19 4.71 -1.01
N SER A 256 -61.53 5.81 -1.36
CA SER A 256 -62.19 6.99 -1.93
C SER A 256 -61.48 7.47 -3.18
N ASP A 257 -62.21 7.59 -4.29
CA ASP A 257 -61.77 8.13 -5.56
C ASP A 257 -61.49 9.66 -5.57
N THR A 258 -61.49 10.32 -4.39
CA THR A 258 -61.40 11.76 -4.29
C THR A 258 -60.07 12.28 -3.75
N VAL A 259 -58.96 11.60 -4.06
CA VAL A 259 -57.63 12.18 -3.81
C VAL A 259 -57.26 13.07 -5.01
N GLN A 260 -57.55 14.35 -4.89
CA GLN A 260 -57.05 15.36 -5.84
C GLN A 260 -55.52 15.31 -5.81
N GLU A 261 -54.99 15.02 -6.99
CA GLU A 261 -53.59 15.13 -7.35
C GLU A 261 -53.07 16.55 -7.12
N LYS A 262 -52.45 16.79 -5.97
CA LYS A 262 -51.70 18.02 -5.71
C LYS A 262 -50.39 17.71 -5.07
N THR A 263 -49.51 17.15 -5.88
CA THR A 263 -48.10 17.06 -5.52
C THR A 263 -47.21 17.36 -6.71
N SER A 264 -47.09 18.65 -7.01
CA SER A 264 -45.89 19.11 -7.68
C SER A 264 -44.76 19.09 -6.65
N LEU A 265 -44.10 17.96 -6.52
CA LEU A 265 -42.81 17.89 -5.86
C LEU A 265 -41.77 18.46 -6.83
N THR A 266 -41.56 19.77 -6.75
CA THR A 266 -40.33 20.39 -7.25
C THR A 266 -39.16 19.84 -6.42
N ALA A 267 -38.42 18.92 -7.00
CA ALA A 267 -37.11 18.59 -6.54
C ALA A 267 -36.18 19.78 -6.82
N GLN A 268 -35.71 20.43 -5.78
CA GLN A 268 -34.49 21.24 -5.78
C GLN A 268 -33.33 20.40 -5.25
#